data_bae43719fdd2be07811091fa695870d8
#
_entry.id   bae43719fdd2be07811091fa695870d8
#
_cell.length_a   1.000
_cell.length_b   1.000
_cell.length_c   1.000
_cell.angle_alpha   90.00
_cell.angle_beta   90.00
_cell.angle_gamma   90.00
#
_symmetry.space_group_name_H-M   'P 1'
#
loop_
_entity.id
_entity.type
_entity.pdbx_description
1 polymer ?
#
loop_
_entity_poly.entity_id
_entity_poly.type
_entity_poly.pdbx_seq_one_letter_code
_entity_poly.pdbx_strand_id
1 'polypeptide(L)' 'MKIDVTKEIEKAQNELDDCIESLSVLDNAVECGFLFDKHSLEIQKWIKEYKEKIEQLRIFIENARTNG' A
#
# COMPACT_ATOMS: atom_id res chain seq x y z
N MET A 1 -13.43 -22.31 18.25
CA MET A 1 -12.25 -22.28 17.37
C MET A 1 -11.71 -20.86 17.28
N LYS A 2 -10.48 -20.66 17.67
CA LYS A 2 -9.89 -19.32 17.62
C LYS A 2 -9.34 -19.04 16.23
N ILE A 3 -9.80 -17.95 15.65
CA ILE A 3 -9.25 -17.49 14.39
C ILE A 3 -7.89 -16.86 14.69
N ASP A 4 -6.88 -17.31 13.97
CA ASP A 4 -5.52 -16.77 14.19
C ASP A 4 -5.38 -15.43 13.48
N VAL A 5 -5.75 -14.38 14.18
CA VAL A 5 -5.70 -13.01 13.68
C VAL A 5 -4.27 -12.56 13.45
N THR A 6 -3.33 -13.13 14.21
CA THR A 6 -1.92 -12.75 14.12
C THR A 6 -1.36 -12.96 12.72
N LYS A 7 -1.68 -14.09 12.10
CA LYS A 7 -1.22 -14.38 10.74
C LYS A 7 -1.80 -13.40 9.73
N GLU A 8 -3.06 -13.04 9.90
CA GLU A 8 -3.70 -12.08 9.01
C GLU A 8 -3.11 -10.69 9.16
N ILE A 9 -2.79 -10.30 10.39
CA ILE A 9 -2.14 -9.02 10.64
C ILE A 9 -0.75 -9.01 10.01
N GLU A 10 0.03 -10.08 10.18
CA GLU A 10 1.35 -10.18 9.56
C GLU A 10 1.28 -10.08 8.04
N LYS A 11 0.32 -10.79 7.46
CA LYS A 11 0.13 -10.76 6.02
C LYS A 11 -0.23 -9.36 5.53
N ALA A 12 -1.12 -8.70 6.26
CA ALA A 12 -1.52 -7.34 5.93
C ALA A 12 -0.36 -6.37 6.07
N GLN A 13 0.47 -6.54 7.10
CA GLN A 13 1.66 -5.70 7.29
C GLN A 13 2.66 -5.89 6.15
N ASN A 14 2.85 -7.13 5.70
CA ASN A 14 3.74 -7.42 4.59
C ASN A 14 3.22 -6.76 3.30
N GLU A 15 1.93 -6.86 3.05
CA GLU A 15 1.33 -6.19 1.89
C GLU A 15 1.46 -4.66 2.01
N LEU A 16 1.27 -4.14 3.20
CA LEU A 16 1.40 -2.71 3.44
C LEU A 16 2.82 -2.24 3.14
N ASP A 17 3.81 -2.97 3.63
CA ASP A 17 5.22 -2.65 3.37
C ASP A 17 5.53 -2.70 1.88
N ASP A 18 5.03 -3.71 1.18
CA ASP A 18 5.21 -3.83 -0.26
C ASP A 18 4.59 -2.66 -1.00
N CYS A 19 3.40 -2.25 -0.59
CA CYS A 19 2.71 -1.11 -1.21
C CYS A 19 3.46 0.19 -0.97
N ILE A 20 3.97 0.38 0.24
CA ILE A 20 4.76 1.58 0.58
C ILE A 20 6.03 1.62 -0.25
N GLU A 21 6.71 0.49 -0.37
CA GLU A 21 7.92 0.41 -1.18
C GLU A 21 7.64 0.71 -2.64
N SER A 22 6.59 0.11 -3.19
CA SER A 22 6.19 0.36 -4.57
C SER A 22 5.83 1.82 -4.81
N LEU A 23 5.09 2.40 -3.87
CA LEU A 23 4.71 3.80 -3.96
C LEU A 23 5.94 4.71 -3.91
N SER A 24 6.91 4.38 -3.06
CA SER A 24 8.16 5.15 -2.96
C SER A 24 8.93 5.11 -4.27
N VAL A 25 9.00 3.94 -4.91
CA VAL A 25 9.67 3.79 -6.21
C VAL A 25 8.97 4.64 -7.26
N LEU A 26 7.64 4.61 -7.30
CA LEU A 26 6.87 5.40 -8.24
C LEU A 26 7.07 6.90 -8.03
N ASP A 27 7.05 7.35 -6.78
CA ASP A 27 7.27 8.75 -6.45
C ASP A 27 8.66 9.20 -6.89
N ASN A 28 9.67 8.38 -6.63
CA ASN A 28 11.04 8.69 -7.04
C ASN A 28 11.16 8.79 -8.55
N ALA A 29 10.50 7.89 -9.28
CA ALA A 29 10.51 7.90 -10.73
C ALA A 29 9.88 9.18 -11.27
N VAL A 30 8.79 9.64 -10.66
CA VAL A 30 8.15 10.89 -11.05
C VAL A 30 9.06 12.08 -10.76
N GLU A 31 9.69 12.11 -9.59
CA GLU A 31 10.60 13.20 -9.20
C GLU A 31 11.84 13.27 -10.10
N CYS A 32 12.35 12.12 -10.50
CA CYS A 32 13.53 12.06 -11.35
C CYS A 32 13.23 12.34 -12.82
N GLY A 33 11.96 12.49 -13.17
CA GLY A 33 11.56 12.80 -14.53
C GLY A 33 11.77 11.68 -15.52
N PHE A 34 11.86 10.46 -15.04
CA PHE A 34 11.97 9.29 -15.92
C PHE A 34 10.71 9.01 -16.70
N LEU A 35 9.61 9.63 -16.27
CA LEU A 35 8.31 9.33 -16.83
C LEU A 35 7.83 10.50 -17.65
N PHE A 36 7.63 10.23 -18.92
CA PHE A 36 7.10 11.22 -19.85
C PHE A 36 5.59 11.34 -19.71
N ASP A 37 5.04 12.42 -20.21
CA ASP A 37 3.62 12.73 -20.10
C ASP A 37 2.70 11.59 -20.51
N LYS A 38 3.14 10.75 -21.43
CA LYS A 38 2.35 9.61 -21.88
C LYS A 38 1.99 8.66 -20.76
N HIS A 39 2.90 8.51 -19.80
CA HIS A 39 2.75 7.54 -18.72
C HIS A 39 2.31 8.19 -17.41
N SER A 40 2.28 9.52 -17.37
CA SER A 40 1.98 10.22 -16.13
C SER A 40 0.58 9.92 -15.61
N LEU A 41 -0.39 9.77 -16.49
CA LEU A 41 -1.77 9.45 -16.08
C LEU A 41 -1.87 8.05 -15.48
N GLU A 42 -1.21 7.07 -16.12
CA GLU A 42 -1.20 5.70 -15.60
C GLU A 42 -0.51 5.63 -14.24
N ILE A 43 0.60 6.35 -14.12
CA ILE A 43 1.35 6.35 -12.87
C ILE A 43 0.60 7.05 -11.77
N GLN A 44 -0.06 8.15 -12.07
CA GLN A 44 -0.91 8.81 -11.10
C GLN A 44 -2.03 7.89 -10.62
N LYS A 45 -2.58 7.11 -11.54
CA LYS A 45 -3.61 6.13 -11.20
C LYS A 45 -3.04 5.05 -10.27
N TRP A 46 -1.86 4.54 -10.58
CA TRP A 46 -1.20 3.54 -9.74
C TRP A 46 -0.89 4.08 -8.35
N ILE A 47 -0.38 5.31 -8.29
CA ILE A 47 -0.09 5.96 -7.02
C ILE A 47 -1.37 6.07 -6.18
N LYS A 48 -2.46 6.48 -6.81
CA LYS A 48 -3.74 6.60 -6.13
C LYS A 48 -4.22 5.24 -5.62
N GLU A 49 -4.12 4.20 -6.45
CA GLU A 49 -4.53 2.85 -6.06
C GLU A 49 -3.69 2.34 -4.89
N TYR A 50 -2.39 2.56 -4.91
CA TYR A 50 -1.52 2.16 -3.81
C TYR A 50 -1.85 2.91 -2.53
N LYS A 51 -2.11 4.20 -2.63
CA LYS A 51 -2.48 4.99 -1.45
C LYS A 51 -3.78 4.50 -0.83
N GLU A 52 -4.77 4.20 -1.65
CA GLU A 52 -6.04 3.66 -1.16
C GLU A 52 -5.84 2.30 -0.50
N LYS A 53 -5.04 1.44 -1.12
CA LYS A 53 -4.76 0.12 -0.57
C LYS A 53 -4.00 0.21 0.76
N ILE A 54 -3.03 1.12 0.84
CA ILE A 54 -2.29 1.35 2.07
C ILE A 54 -3.24 1.78 3.19
N GLU A 55 -4.15 2.69 2.90
CA GLU A 55 -5.10 3.16 3.90
C GLU A 55 -6.02 2.05 4.36
N GLN A 56 -6.54 1.24 3.43
CA GLN A 56 -7.39 0.11 3.78
C GLN A 56 -6.65 -0.91 4.64
N LEU A 57 -5.41 -1.21 4.31
CA LEU A 57 -4.60 -2.14 5.09
C LEU A 57 -4.32 -1.60 6.50
N ARG A 58 -4.04 -0.32 6.61
CA ARG A 58 -3.82 0.31 7.91
C ARG A 58 -5.06 0.24 8.78
N ILE A 59 -6.21 0.53 8.21
CA ILE A 59 -7.49 0.46 8.92
C ILE A 59 -7.74 -0.97 9.37
N PHE A 60 -7.52 -1.94 8.50
CA PHE A 60 -7.70 -3.35 8.83
C PHE A 60 -6.81 -3.76 10.00
N ILE A 61 -5.53 -3.40 9.95
CA ILE A 61 -4.57 -3.74 11.01
C ILE A 61 -4.98 -3.08 12.32
N GLU A 62 -5.37 -1.83 12.28
CA GLU A 62 -5.76 -1.09 13.46
C GLU A 62 -7.00 -1.68 14.10
N ASN A 63 -8.01 -2.01 13.29
CA ASN A 63 -9.23 -2.65 13.78
C ASN A 63 -8.95 -4.03 14.37
N ALA A 64 -8.09 -4.79 13.73
CA ALA A 64 -7.73 -6.12 14.20
C ALA A 64 -7.03 -6.05 15.56
N ARG A 65 -6.17 -5.07 15.75
CA ARG A 65 -5.48 -4.87 17.04
C ARG A 65 -6.43 -4.41 18.13
N THR A 66 -7.37 -3.54 17.78
CA THR A 66 -8.32 -3.00 18.74
C THR A 66 -9.31 -4.07 19.19
N ASN A 67 -9.73 -4.93 18.27
CA ASN A 67 -10.70 -5.99 18.57
C ASN A 67 -10.05 -7.27 19.08
N GLY A 68 -8.76 -7.36 18.94
CA GLY A 68 -8.01 -8.51 19.45
C GLY A 68 -7.63 -8.34 20.87
#